data_e42653960493d4dfe04c44847f7b1343
#
_entry.id   e42653960493d4dfe04c44847f7b1343
#
_cell.length_a   1.000
_cell.length_b   1.000
_cell.length_c   1.000
_cell.angle_alpha   90.00
_cell.angle_beta   90.00
_cell.angle_gamma   90.00
#
_symmetry.space_group_name_H-M   'P 1'
#
loop_
_entity.id
_entity.type
_entity.pdbx_description
1 polymer ?
#
loop_
_entity_poly.entity_id
_entity_poly.type
_entity_poly.pdbx_seq_one_letter_code
_entity_poly.pdbx_strand_id
1 'polypeptide(L)'
;NVGGTSAKDFYEQGIRKVFEENGLSGAADAYLKQTAANTKIVYKDYYQPEFSETDQTRGVQVGVKWDEGDSDEVKLEKIVTQKYIANFPQSAEAWTTFRRTGYPRLFPVVEEVNGVPRNWPDKSFDNELQIRRIPFGESTSNEQVNIPNIEVALGGDNTAGTRVWWDVPTEGRDENNRIIPKNF
;
A
#
# COMPACT_ATOMS: atom_id res chain seq x y z
N ASN A 1 23.83 3.65 -9.89
CA ASN A 1 24.68 3.08 -8.84
C ASN A 1 25.08 4.17 -7.84
N VAL A 2 24.82 3.95 -6.56
CA VAL A 2 25.27 4.81 -5.48
C VAL A 2 26.52 4.15 -4.85
N GLY A 3 27.66 4.83 -4.90
CA GLY A 3 28.91 4.27 -4.35
C GLY A 3 29.39 2.97 -5.01
N GLY A 4 29.01 2.70 -6.25
CA GLY A 4 29.41 1.51 -6.98
C GLY A 4 28.50 0.26 -6.73
N THR A 5 27.55 0.35 -5.80
CA THR A 5 26.62 -0.75 -5.50
C THR A 5 25.38 -0.67 -6.41
N SER A 6 24.93 -1.80 -6.94
CA SER A 6 23.76 -1.87 -7.81
C SER A 6 22.45 -1.88 -7.01
N ALA A 7 21.34 -1.56 -7.66
CA ALA A 7 20.01 -1.66 -7.05
C ALA A 7 19.70 -3.10 -6.60
N LYS A 8 20.13 -4.08 -7.39
CA LYS A 8 20.04 -5.50 -7.03
C LYS A 8 20.76 -5.81 -5.72
N ASP A 9 21.99 -5.33 -5.59
CA ASP A 9 22.78 -5.62 -4.40
C ASP A 9 22.14 -5.02 -3.14
N PHE A 10 21.63 -3.79 -3.22
CA PHE A 10 20.90 -3.17 -2.11
C PHE A 10 19.63 -3.93 -1.76
N TYR A 11 18.87 -4.34 -2.78
CA TYR A 11 17.65 -5.12 -2.61
C TYR A 11 17.91 -6.46 -1.90
N GLU A 12 18.87 -7.24 -2.41
CA GLU A 12 19.21 -8.55 -1.84
C GLU A 12 19.84 -8.43 -0.45
N GLN A 13 20.69 -7.44 -0.22
CA GLN A 13 21.29 -7.19 1.09
C GLN A 13 20.23 -6.79 2.12
N GLY A 14 19.28 -5.94 1.74
CA GLY A 14 18.18 -5.55 2.61
C GLY A 14 17.36 -6.76 3.08
N ILE A 15 16.99 -7.64 2.15
CA ILE A 15 16.26 -8.89 2.48
C ILE A 15 17.10 -9.77 3.43
N ARG A 16 18.37 -10.00 3.11
CA ARG A 16 19.26 -10.82 3.96
C ARG A 16 19.39 -10.26 5.38
N LYS A 17 19.46 -8.93 5.48
CA LYS A 17 19.56 -8.24 6.77
C LYS A 17 18.31 -8.49 7.64
N VAL A 18 17.12 -8.42 7.07
CA VAL A 18 15.87 -8.72 7.78
C VAL A 18 15.82 -10.19 8.23
N PHE A 19 16.25 -11.11 7.36
CA PHE A 19 16.34 -12.52 7.72
C PHE A 19 17.33 -12.77 8.86
N GLU A 20 18.47 -12.10 8.85
CA GLU A 20 19.48 -12.16 9.92
C GLU A 20 18.91 -11.65 11.25
N GLU A 21 18.28 -10.48 11.24
CA GLU A 21 17.68 -9.86 12.44
C GLU A 21 16.56 -10.71 13.07
N ASN A 22 15.90 -11.53 12.26
CA ASN A 22 14.86 -12.45 12.72
C ASN A 22 15.37 -13.89 12.98
N GLY A 23 16.68 -14.12 12.93
CA GLY A 23 17.27 -15.44 13.17
C GLY A 23 17.01 -16.49 12.07
N LEU A 24 16.68 -16.02 10.84
CA LEU A 24 16.27 -16.87 9.70
C LEU A 24 17.29 -16.86 8.55
N SER A 25 18.56 -16.51 8.82
CA SER A 25 19.59 -16.33 7.78
C SER A 25 19.70 -17.51 6.81
N GLY A 26 19.51 -18.75 7.28
CA GLY A 26 19.56 -19.94 6.44
C GLY A 26 18.46 -20.05 5.38
N ALA A 27 17.37 -19.30 5.51
CA ALA A 27 16.25 -19.32 4.57
C ALA A 27 16.34 -18.21 3.49
N ALA A 28 17.21 -17.22 3.66
CA ALA A 28 17.29 -16.06 2.80
C ALA A 28 17.59 -16.41 1.32
N ASP A 29 18.50 -17.36 1.08
CA ASP A 29 18.87 -17.78 -0.28
C ASP A 29 17.72 -18.47 -1.03
N ALA A 30 16.93 -19.26 -0.34
CA ALA A 30 15.74 -19.89 -0.91
C ALA A 30 14.65 -18.86 -1.21
N TYR A 31 14.47 -17.91 -0.32
CA TYR A 31 13.51 -16.82 -0.50
C TYR A 31 13.86 -15.95 -1.71
N LEU A 32 15.10 -15.54 -1.87
CA LEU A 32 15.60 -14.73 -2.98
C LEU A 32 15.46 -15.40 -4.37
N LYS A 33 15.23 -16.71 -4.41
CA LYS A 33 15.04 -17.45 -5.67
C LYS A 33 13.58 -17.55 -6.10
N GLN A 34 12.63 -17.08 -5.30
CA GLN A 34 11.21 -17.19 -5.63
C GLN A 34 10.85 -16.32 -6.84
N THR A 35 10.43 -16.97 -7.91
CA THR A 35 10.08 -16.31 -9.19
C THR A 35 8.60 -16.00 -9.31
N ALA A 36 7.73 -16.74 -8.61
CA ALA A 36 6.29 -16.57 -8.69
C ALA A 36 5.80 -15.63 -7.59
N ALA A 37 4.89 -14.74 -7.93
CA ALA A 37 4.05 -14.07 -6.96
C ALA A 37 3.24 -15.11 -6.19
N ASN A 38 2.94 -14.85 -4.93
CA ASN A 38 2.04 -15.71 -4.18
C ASN A 38 0.58 -15.42 -4.55
N THR A 39 0.24 -15.72 -5.79
CA THR A 39 -1.09 -15.46 -6.38
C THR A 39 -2.22 -16.31 -5.80
N LYS A 40 -1.90 -17.23 -4.88
CA LYS A 40 -2.90 -18.10 -4.25
C LYS A 40 -3.45 -17.55 -2.94
N ILE A 41 -3.00 -16.38 -2.51
CA ILE A 41 -3.56 -15.74 -1.34
C ILE A 41 -4.91 -15.13 -1.72
N VAL A 42 -5.97 -15.73 -1.20
CA VAL A 42 -7.31 -15.15 -1.24
C VAL A 42 -7.52 -14.45 0.10
N TYR A 43 -7.84 -13.17 0.06
CA TYR A 43 -8.25 -12.46 1.25
C TYR A 43 -9.60 -13.02 1.73
N LYS A 44 -9.64 -13.47 2.97
CA LYS A 44 -10.88 -13.89 3.63
C LYS A 44 -11.12 -12.98 4.81
N ASP A 45 -12.27 -12.31 4.82
CA ASP A 45 -12.69 -11.60 6.01
C ASP A 45 -12.95 -12.62 7.13
N TYR A 46 -12.39 -12.37 8.32
CA TYR A 46 -12.47 -13.30 9.45
C TYR A 46 -13.89 -13.38 10.03
N TYR A 47 -14.57 -12.24 10.06
CA TYR A 47 -15.91 -12.15 10.64
C TYR A 47 -17.02 -12.42 9.62
N GLN A 48 -16.74 -12.18 8.35
CA GLN A 48 -17.71 -12.27 7.25
C GLN A 48 -17.06 -12.87 6.00
N PRO A 49 -16.87 -14.21 5.97
CA PRO A 49 -16.19 -14.89 4.87
C PRO A 49 -16.82 -14.66 3.49
N GLU A 50 -18.10 -14.28 3.43
CA GLU A 50 -18.81 -13.91 2.21
C GLU A 50 -18.26 -12.65 1.54
N PHE A 51 -17.59 -11.77 2.29
CA PHE A 51 -16.92 -10.57 1.80
C PHE A 51 -15.43 -10.81 1.52
N SER A 52 -15.10 -11.97 1.05
CA SER A 52 -13.74 -12.31 0.69
C SER A 52 -13.40 -11.75 -0.69
N GLU A 53 -12.19 -11.17 -0.85
CA GLU A 53 -11.67 -10.81 -2.15
C GLU A 53 -11.11 -12.06 -2.82
N THR A 54 -11.71 -12.48 -3.91
CA THR A 54 -11.33 -13.67 -4.68
C THR A 54 -10.53 -13.35 -5.94
N ASP A 55 -10.48 -12.09 -6.35
CA ASP A 55 -9.67 -11.65 -7.48
C ASP A 55 -8.19 -11.59 -7.07
N GLN A 56 -7.47 -12.63 -7.42
CA GLN A 56 -6.05 -12.77 -7.09
C GLN A 56 -5.16 -11.74 -7.79
N THR A 57 -5.67 -11.05 -8.82
CA THR A 57 -4.93 -9.99 -9.50
C THR A 57 -4.84 -8.72 -8.66
N ARG A 58 -5.65 -8.59 -7.63
CA ARG A 58 -5.68 -7.41 -6.75
C ARG A 58 -4.58 -7.40 -5.71
N GLY A 59 -3.92 -8.50 -5.48
CA GLY A 59 -2.75 -8.60 -4.60
C GLY A 59 -1.42 -8.39 -5.35
N VAL A 60 -0.32 -8.62 -4.63
CA VAL A 60 1.04 -8.56 -5.18
C VAL A 60 1.20 -9.52 -6.35
N GLN A 61 1.68 -9.03 -7.48
CA GLN A 61 1.85 -9.80 -8.72
C GLN A 61 3.30 -10.15 -9.03
N VAL A 62 4.25 -9.68 -8.24
CA VAL A 62 5.69 -9.91 -8.46
C VAL A 62 6.26 -10.95 -7.51
N GLY A 63 7.20 -11.76 -8.01
CA GLY A 63 8.01 -12.64 -7.18
C GLY A 63 9.17 -11.88 -6.53
N VAL A 64 9.92 -12.58 -5.68
CA VAL A 64 11.04 -11.99 -4.94
C VAL A 64 12.30 -11.88 -5.80
N LYS A 65 12.56 -12.86 -6.66
CA LYS A 65 13.78 -12.91 -7.47
C LYS A 65 13.97 -11.65 -8.29
N TRP A 66 15.13 -11.01 -8.14
CA TRP A 66 15.51 -9.88 -8.98
C TRP A 66 15.81 -10.35 -10.41
N ASP A 67 15.30 -9.60 -11.38
CA ASP A 67 15.63 -9.76 -12.79
C ASP A 67 16.03 -8.40 -13.38
N GLU A 68 17.20 -8.35 -14.01
CA GLU A 68 17.65 -7.11 -14.65
C GLU A 68 16.81 -6.74 -15.88
N GLY A 69 16.14 -7.70 -16.50
CA GLY A 69 15.21 -7.50 -17.61
C GLY A 69 13.85 -6.93 -17.21
N ASP A 70 13.53 -6.91 -15.92
CA ASP A 70 12.29 -6.30 -15.44
C ASP A 70 12.26 -4.80 -15.74
N SER A 71 11.07 -4.27 -16.01
CA SER A 71 10.86 -2.82 -16.10
C SER A 71 11.13 -2.15 -14.76
N ASP A 72 11.39 -0.84 -14.77
CA ASP A 72 11.62 -0.07 -13.54
C ASP A 72 10.41 -0.14 -12.61
N GLU A 73 9.20 -0.22 -13.17
CA GLU A 73 7.96 -0.36 -12.42
C GLU A 73 7.88 -1.69 -11.66
N VAL A 74 8.21 -2.80 -12.32
CA VAL A 74 8.28 -4.13 -11.69
C VAL A 74 9.35 -4.16 -10.61
N LYS A 75 10.51 -3.56 -10.87
CA LYS A 75 11.59 -3.44 -9.89
C LYS A 75 11.14 -2.63 -8.67
N LEU A 76 10.42 -1.53 -8.89
CA LEU A 76 9.86 -0.70 -7.82
C LEU A 76 8.86 -1.49 -6.97
N GLU A 77 7.93 -2.22 -7.61
CA GLU A 77 6.96 -3.07 -6.89
C GLU A 77 7.68 -4.11 -6.03
N LYS A 78 8.72 -4.78 -6.55
CA LYS A 78 9.54 -5.73 -5.79
C LYS A 78 10.17 -5.09 -4.56
N ILE A 79 10.85 -3.96 -4.74
CA ILE A 79 11.53 -3.24 -3.66
C ILE A 79 10.54 -2.82 -2.58
N VAL A 80 9.44 -2.19 -2.98
CA VAL A 80 8.46 -1.66 -2.03
C VAL A 80 7.71 -2.78 -1.32
N THR A 81 7.42 -3.90 -2.01
CA THR A 81 6.82 -5.07 -1.39
C THR A 81 7.71 -5.64 -0.28
N GLN A 82 9.00 -5.78 -0.53
CA GLN A 82 9.93 -6.28 0.50
C GLN A 82 10.11 -5.26 1.64
N LYS A 83 10.16 -3.96 1.32
CA LYS A 83 10.19 -2.90 2.33
C LYS A 83 8.95 -2.93 3.21
N TYR A 84 7.76 -3.15 2.63
CA TYR A 84 6.51 -3.24 3.38
C TYR A 84 6.52 -4.39 4.40
N ILE A 85 7.02 -5.56 3.98
CA ILE A 85 7.17 -6.73 4.87
C ILE A 85 8.19 -6.43 5.98
N ALA A 86 9.34 -5.84 5.62
CA ALA A 86 10.39 -5.50 6.57
C ALA A 86 9.96 -4.43 7.60
N ASN A 87 9.04 -3.56 7.23
CA ASN A 87 8.52 -2.51 8.12
C ASN A 87 7.56 -3.04 9.19
N PHE A 88 7.17 -4.30 9.18
CA PHE A 88 6.30 -4.83 10.25
C PHE A 88 7.02 -4.79 11.62
N PRO A 89 6.43 -4.16 12.67
CA PRO A 89 5.10 -3.56 12.78
C PRO A 89 5.06 -2.03 12.59
N GLN A 90 5.99 -1.42 11.89
CA GLN A 90 6.07 0.05 11.69
C GLN A 90 5.05 0.53 10.64
N SER A 91 3.78 0.59 11.02
CA SER A 91 2.67 0.87 10.11
C SER A 91 2.73 2.26 9.47
N ALA A 92 3.20 3.28 10.17
CA ALA A 92 3.29 4.65 9.66
C ALA A 92 4.24 4.76 8.45
N GLU A 93 5.40 4.10 8.50
CA GLU A 93 6.35 4.06 7.39
C GLU A 93 5.80 3.25 6.22
N ALA A 94 5.16 2.12 6.49
CA ALA A 94 4.52 1.31 5.46
C ALA A 94 3.42 2.09 4.74
N TRP A 95 2.54 2.79 5.48
CA TRP A 95 1.48 3.62 4.94
C TRP A 95 2.03 4.80 4.11
N THR A 96 3.06 5.49 4.59
CA THR A 96 3.69 6.59 3.87
C THR A 96 4.28 6.12 2.55
N THR A 97 4.95 4.97 2.55
CA THR A 97 5.51 4.37 1.34
C THR A 97 4.40 3.96 0.36
N PHE A 98 3.33 3.33 0.84
CA PHE A 98 2.17 2.99 0.01
C PHE A 98 1.53 4.24 -0.63
N ARG A 99 1.28 5.29 0.15
CA ARG A 99 0.71 6.54 -0.38
C ARG A 99 1.55 7.16 -1.50
N ARG A 100 2.86 7.07 -1.38
CA ARG A 100 3.79 7.64 -2.36
C ARG A 100 3.89 6.81 -3.63
N THR A 101 3.92 5.48 -3.50
CA THR A 101 4.29 4.58 -4.60
C THR A 101 3.12 3.79 -5.18
N GLY A 102 2.02 3.64 -4.44
CA GLY A 102 0.94 2.72 -4.77
C GLY A 102 1.26 1.25 -4.48
N TYR A 103 2.43 0.96 -3.92
CA TYR A 103 2.88 -0.40 -3.61
C TYR A 103 3.06 -0.64 -2.12
N PRO A 104 2.98 -1.90 -1.66
CA PRO A 104 2.58 -3.08 -2.43
C PRO A 104 1.11 -2.99 -2.87
N ARG A 105 0.72 -3.82 -3.84
CA ARG A 105 -0.69 -3.98 -4.18
C ARG A 105 -1.39 -4.65 -3.00
N LEU A 106 -2.23 -3.90 -2.30
CA LEU A 106 -3.02 -4.38 -1.18
C LEU A 106 -4.41 -4.78 -1.67
N PHE A 107 -5.03 -5.73 -0.99
CA PHE A 107 -6.43 -6.03 -1.23
C PHE A 107 -7.29 -4.81 -0.88
N PRO A 108 -8.34 -4.53 -1.66
CA PRO A 108 -9.25 -3.44 -1.36
C PRO A 108 -9.96 -3.69 -0.02
N VAL A 109 -10.34 -2.63 0.64
CA VAL A 109 -11.18 -2.73 1.82
C VAL A 109 -12.57 -3.15 1.39
N VAL A 110 -13.11 -4.21 1.99
CA VAL A 110 -14.46 -4.69 1.71
C VAL A 110 -15.48 -3.70 2.27
N GLU A 111 -16.36 -3.18 1.41
CA GLU A 111 -17.28 -2.08 1.75
C GLU A 111 -18.49 -2.47 2.54
N GLU A 112 -18.97 -3.72 2.41
CA GLU A 112 -20.25 -4.11 2.99
C GLU A 112 -20.12 -5.13 4.10
N VAL A 113 -20.83 -4.87 5.19
CA VAL A 113 -21.05 -5.80 6.29
C VAL A 113 -22.55 -5.93 6.50
N ASN A 114 -23.12 -7.10 6.23
CA ASN A 114 -24.57 -7.36 6.31
C ASN A 114 -25.43 -6.43 5.44
N GLY A 115 -24.98 -6.12 4.21
CA GLY A 115 -25.69 -5.18 3.34
C GLY A 115 -25.64 -3.72 3.82
N VAL A 116 -24.93 -3.46 4.90
CA VAL A 116 -24.63 -2.11 5.35
C VAL A 116 -23.20 -1.81 4.90
N PRO A 117 -23.00 -0.76 4.09
CA PRO A 117 -21.65 -0.32 3.75
C PRO A 117 -20.85 -0.22 5.04
N ARG A 118 -19.63 -0.79 5.10
CA ARG A 118 -18.66 -0.42 6.12
C ARG A 118 -18.28 1.03 5.87
N ASN A 119 -19.23 1.90 6.17
CA ASN A 119 -18.99 3.30 6.22
C ASN A 119 -18.13 3.56 7.44
N TRP A 120 -16.87 3.80 7.23
CA TRP A 120 -16.28 4.87 8.00
C TRP A 120 -17.20 6.07 7.78
N PRO A 121 -17.68 6.72 8.83
CA PRO A 121 -19.03 7.26 8.96
C PRO A 121 -19.58 8.09 7.81
N ASP A 122 -18.89 8.20 6.69
CA ASP A 122 -19.23 9.17 5.67
C ASP A 122 -18.78 8.86 4.23
N LYS A 123 -18.53 7.60 3.87
CA LYS A 123 -17.97 7.21 2.55
C LYS A 123 -16.63 7.88 2.23
N SER A 124 -15.84 8.17 3.22
CA SER A 124 -14.76 9.13 3.20
C SER A 124 -13.43 8.61 2.68
N PHE A 125 -13.37 7.40 2.16
CA PHE A 125 -12.17 6.91 1.47
C PHE A 125 -12.53 5.97 0.33
N ASP A 126 -11.66 5.93 -0.65
CA ASP A 126 -11.74 5.01 -1.76
C ASP A 126 -11.17 3.64 -1.36
N ASN A 127 -11.85 2.55 -1.72
CA ASN A 127 -11.44 1.20 -1.39
C ASN A 127 -10.07 0.82 -1.92
N GLU A 128 -9.74 1.29 -3.11
CA GLU A 128 -8.48 1.00 -3.79
C GLU A 128 -7.36 1.95 -3.34
N LEU A 129 -7.70 3.23 -3.20
CA LEU A 129 -6.75 4.27 -2.78
C LEU A 129 -6.50 4.28 -1.29
N GLN A 130 -7.40 3.66 -0.54
CA GLN A 130 -7.37 3.59 0.91
C GLN A 130 -7.30 4.98 1.59
N ILE A 131 -6.80 5.03 2.82
CA ILE A 131 -6.68 6.28 3.57
C ILE A 131 -5.54 7.12 3.00
N ARG A 132 -5.89 8.31 2.48
CA ARG A 132 -4.91 9.27 1.92
C ARG A 132 -4.35 10.23 2.95
N ARG A 133 -5.13 10.55 3.98
CA ARG A 133 -4.75 11.40 5.10
C ARG A 133 -5.53 11.05 6.37
N ILE A 134 -5.06 11.52 7.49
CA ILE A 134 -5.84 11.50 8.72
C ILE A 134 -6.73 12.75 8.72
N PRO A 135 -8.07 12.62 8.86
CA PRO A 135 -8.96 13.75 9.00
C PRO A 135 -8.59 14.61 10.21
N PHE A 136 -8.89 15.89 10.14
CA PHE A 136 -8.79 16.76 11.33
C PHE A 136 -9.87 16.39 12.35
N GLY A 137 -9.55 16.57 13.61
CA GLY A 137 -10.50 16.28 14.70
C GLY A 137 -11.73 17.18 14.65
N GLU A 138 -12.87 16.60 15.02
CA GLU A 138 -14.18 17.27 15.09
C GLU A 138 -14.85 17.06 16.44
N SER A 139 -14.08 16.58 17.42
CA SER A 139 -14.62 16.17 18.72
C SER A 139 -14.87 17.33 19.68
N THR A 140 -14.27 18.48 19.45
CA THR A 140 -14.43 19.67 20.29
C THR A 140 -15.09 20.82 19.54
N SER A 141 -15.73 21.74 20.29
CA SER A 141 -16.34 22.94 19.68
C SER A 141 -15.32 23.81 18.96
N ASN A 142 -14.07 23.85 19.45
CA ASN A 142 -13.00 24.62 18.81
C ASN A 142 -12.52 23.97 17.51
N GLU A 143 -12.52 22.66 17.43
CA GLU A 143 -12.22 21.93 16.19
C GLU A 143 -13.32 22.16 15.16
N GLN A 144 -14.58 21.97 15.56
CA GLN A 144 -15.75 22.12 14.68
C GLN A 144 -15.84 23.51 14.04
N VAL A 145 -15.52 24.59 14.77
CA VAL A 145 -15.52 25.96 14.23
C VAL A 145 -14.51 26.15 13.09
N ASN A 146 -13.43 25.38 13.07
CA ASN A 146 -12.38 25.51 12.08
C ASN A 146 -12.59 24.62 10.84
N ILE A 147 -13.48 23.61 10.89
CA ILE A 147 -13.70 22.68 9.79
C ILE A 147 -14.02 23.37 8.46
N PRO A 148 -14.92 24.37 8.39
CA PRO A 148 -15.20 25.04 7.10
C PRO A 148 -13.98 25.72 6.48
N ASN A 149 -13.08 26.27 7.28
CA ASN A 149 -11.84 26.85 6.78
C ASN A 149 -10.85 25.79 6.29
N ILE A 150 -10.82 24.64 6.97
CA ILE A 150 -10.01 23.48 6.60
C ILE A 150 -10.50 22.91 5.28
N GLU A 151 -11.80 22.75 5.09
CA GLU A 151 -12.40 22.23 3.86
C GLU A 151 -12.15 23.15 2.67
N VAL A 152 -12.23 24.45 2.86
CA VAL A 152 -11.83 25.44 1.84
C VAL A 152 -10.35 25.27 1.47
N ALA A 153 -9.47 25.11 2.45
CA ALA A 153 -8.05 24.94 2.22
C ALA A 153 -7.70 23.57 1.57
N LEU A 154 -8.48 22.54 1.86
CA LEU A 154 -8.34 21.21 1.25
C LEU A 154 -8.91 21.16 -0.18
N GLY A 155 -9.87 22.02 -0.49
CA GLY A 155 -10.64 21.92 -1.72
C GLY A 155 -11.64 20.76 -1.73
N GLY A 156 -12.08 20.30 -0.55
CA GLY A 156 -13.02 19.20 -0.37
C GLY A 156 -13.27 18.89 1.10
N ASP A 157 -14.17 17.97 1.38
CA ASP A 157 -14.62 17.61 2.72
C ASP A 157 -13.47 17.14 3.62
N ASN A 158 -13.61 17.31 4.93
CA ASN A 158 -12.62 16.84 5.92
C ASN A 158 -12.66 15.32 6.09
N THR A 159 -12.36 14.57 5.04
CA THR A 159 -12.41 13.10 5.03
C THR A 159 -11.04 12.44 4.83
N ALA A 160 -10.94 11.14 5.09
CA ALA A 160 -9.71 10.39 4.89
C ALA A 160 -9.33 10.21 3.41
N GLY A 161 -10.31 10.29 2.50
CA GLY A 161 -10.12 10.20 1.05
C GLY A 161 -9.73 11.52 0.39
N THR A 162 -10.01 12.67 1.04
CA THR A 162 -9.68 13.98 0.49
C THR A 162 -8.16 14.16 0.44
N ARG A 163 -7.63 14.42 -0.76
CA ARG A 163 -6.19 14.54 -0.98
C ARG A 163 -5.69 15.91 -0.51
N VAL A 164 -4.46 15.94 -0.04
CA VAL A 164 -3.72 17.17 0.23
C VAL A 164 -3.04 17.66 -1.05
N TRP A 165 -2.67 18.92 -1.12
CA TRP A 165 -2.17 19.59 -2.34
C TRP A 165 -0.94 18.92 -2.99
N TRP A 166 -0.15 18.18 -2.22
CA TRP A 166 1.00 17.42 -2.74
C TRP A 166 0.66 15.97 -3.10
N ASP A 167 -0.52 15.50 -2.75
CA ASP A 167 -1.03 14.18 -3.09
C ASP A 167 -1.78 14.27 -4.43
N VAL A 168 -1.05 14.62 -5.48
CA VAL A 168 -1.61 14.80 -6.82
C VAL A 168 -1.80 13.42 -7.46
N PRO A 169 -3.02 13.07 -7.92
CA PRO A 169 -3.20 11.83 -8.65
C PRO A 169 -2.42 11.91 -9.96
N THR A 170 -1.42 11.08 -10.11
CA THR A 170 -0.94 10.75 -11.45
C THR A 170 -1.99 9.86 -12.08
N GLU A 171 -2.63 10.34 -13.13
CA GLU A 171 -3.60 9.57 -13.88
C GLU A 171 -2.91 8.35 -14.49
N GLY A 172 -3.04 7.23 -13.84
CA GLY A 172 -2.53 5.95 -14.29
C GLY A 172 -3.47 4.85 -13.82
N ARG A 173 -3.77 3.94 -14.73
CA ARG A 173 -4.40 2.66 -14.38
C ARG A 173 -3.45 1.56 -14.80
N ASP A 174 -3.37 0.50 -13.99
CA ASP A 174 -2.61 -0.67 -14.36
C ASP A 174 -3.35 -1.50 -15.44
N GLU A 175 -2.74 -2.59 -15.86
CA GLU A 175 -3.32 -3.51 -16.86
C GLU A 175 -4.66 -4.13 -16.43
N ASN A 176 -4.99 -4.07 -15.13
CA ASN A 176 -6.26 -4.53 -14.57
C ASN A 176 -7.25 -3.37 -14.33
N ASN A 177 -7.01 -2.20 -14.96
CA ASN A 177 -7.84 -1.01 -14.85
C ASN A 177 -7.97 -0.43 -13.43
N ARG A 178 -7.04 -0.74 -12.52
CA ARG A 178 -7.01 -0.21 -11.16
C ARG A 178 -6.25 1.11 -11.12
N ILE A 179 -6.72 2.01 -10.27
CA ILE A 179 -6.02 3.27 -10.02
C ILE A 179 -4.67 2.98 -9.36
N ILE A 180 -3.61 3.52 -9.95
CA ILE A 180 -2.28 3.49 -9.32
C ILE A 180 -2.13 4.79 -8.55
N PRO A 181 -2.15 4.76 -7.20
CA PRO A 181 -2.09 5.97 -6.39
C PRO A 181 -0.66 6.51 -6.28
N LYS A 182 -0.05 6.83 -7.40
CA LYS A 182 1.30 7.41 -7.44
C LYS A 182 1.27 8.91 -7.23
N ASN A 183 2.28 9.41 -6.55
CA ASN A 183 2.55 10.82 -6.29
C ASN A 183 4.01 11.10 -6.64
N PHE A 184 4.31 11.14 -7.93
CA PHE A 184 5.62 11.55 -8.44
C PHE A 184 5.44 12.69 -9.41
#